data_8ba73fa4cc9e6009696dd6083facc70e
#
_entry.id   8ba73fa4cc9e6009696dd6083facc70e
#
_cell.length_a   1.000
_cell.length_b   1.000
_cell.length_c   1.000
_cell.angle_alpha   90.00
_cell.angle_beta   90.00
_cell.angle_gamma   90.00
#
_symmetry.space_group_name_H-M   'P 1'
#
loop_
_entity.id
_entity.type
_entity.pdbx_description
1 polymer ?
#
loop_
_entity_poly.entity_id
_entity_poly.type
_entity_poly.pdbx_seq_one_letter_code
_entity_poly.pdbx_strand_id
1 'polypeptide(L)'
;MALVPLMVLLPVLLVMGISRWNNDYNNLLIAKVESELQVAEQYLQRIVGATGTSVEALAASLAIQKAAENGQLNDFLTAEKDALGLDFLSIVQPKSIDEHMQKWPVVQSALTGTARTAVDLFEADDLLMIDVALAEQAELILIPTEAAVPTDKVAETRGMMIHTAAPVSINGSQSVLVGGILLNRNLDFIDTINTLVYQRKNTAEDPRVT
;
A
#
# COMPACT_ATOMS: atom_id res chain seq x y z
N MET A 1 -39.95 -8.79 55.05
CA MET A 1 -38.83 -9.68 54.68
C MET A 1 -38.49 -9.74 53.21
N ALA A 2 -39.15 -9.01 52.30
CA ALA A 2 -38.87 -8.95 50.86
C ALA A 2 -37.73 -8.00 50.42
N LEU A 3 -37.24 -7.09 51.29
CA LEU A 3 -36.21 -6.09 50.98
C LEU A 3 -34.79 -6.68 50.88
N VAL A 4 -34.49 -7.75 51.62
CA VAL A 4 -33.15 -8.35 51.63
C VAL A 4 -32.76 -9.02 50.32
N PRO A 5 -33.63 -9.84 49.68
CA PRO A 5 -33.33 -10.46 48.38
C PRO A 5 -33.23 -9.39 47.26
N LEU A 6 -34.01 -8.31 47.36
CA LEU A 6 -33.95 -7.21 46.36
C LEU A 6 -32.63 -6.44 46.41
N MET A 7 -32.08 -6.19 47.62
CA MET A 7 -30.79 -5.54 47.82
C MET A 7 -29.60 -6.33 47.27
N VAL A 8 -29.71 -7.65 47.17
CA VAL A 8 -28.66 -8.53 46.62
C VAL A 8 -28.86 -8.73 45.11
N LEU A 9 -30.09 -8.92 44.65
CA LEU A 9 -30.41 -9.17 43.27
C LEU A 9 -30.15 -7.96 42.36
N LEU A 10 -30.46 -6.76 42.81
CA LEU A 10 -30.34 -5.54 42.03
C LEU A 10 -28.89 -5.22 41.62
N PRO A 11 -27.88 -5.22 42.54
CA PRO A 11 -26.49 -5.02 42.14
C PRO A 11 -25.94 -6.13 41.28
N VAL A 12 -26.36 -7.41 41.47
CA VAL A 12 -25.94 -8.52 40.62
C VAL A 12 -26.46 -8.36 39.20
N LEU A 13 -27.73 -8.00 39.01
CA LEU A 13 -28.30 -7.70 37.71
C LEU A 13 -27.64 -6.49 37.02
N LEU A 14 -27.31 -5.48 37.83
CA LEU A 14 -26.63 -4.27 37.30
C LEU A 14 -25.21 -4.57 36.84
N VAL A 15 -24.42 -5.36 37.57
CA VAL A 15 -23.08 -5.80 37.21
C VAL A 15 -23.17 -6.70 35.96
N MET A 16 -24.12 -7.65 35.90
CA MET A 16 -24.34 -8.48 34.71
C MET A 16 -24.72 -7.64 33.48
N GLY A 17 -25.60 -6.66 33.65
CA GLY A 17 -26.03 -5.75 32.56
C GLY A 17 -24.89 -4.91 32.03
N ILE A 18 -24.08 -4.32 32.91
CA ILE A 18 -22.91 -3.51 32.52
C ILE A 18 -21.86 -4.38 31.83
N SER A 19 -21.57 -5.57 32.38
CA SER A 19 -20.58 -6.49 31.78
C SER A 19 -21.00 -6.93 30.38
N ARG A 20 -22.29 -7.25 30.21
CA ARG A 20 -22.82 -7.64 28.88
C ARG A 20 -22.78 -6.49 27.90
N TRP A 21 -23.18 -5.30 28.30
CA TRP A 21 -23.10 -4.08 27.46
C TRP A 21 -21.68 -3.78 27.03
N ASN A 22 -20.71 -3.86 27.97
CA ASN A 22 -19.30 -3.57 27.63
C ASN A 22 -18.75 -4.59 26.61
N ASN A 23 -19.11 -5.87 26.72
CA ASN A 23 -18.72 -6.86 25.74
C ASN A 23 -19.38 -6.64 24.37
N ASP A 24 -20.68 -6.32 24.35
CA ASP A 24 -21.41 -6.05 23.11
C ASP A 24 -20.85 -4.81 22.41
N TYR A 25 -20.54 -3.74 23.19
CA TYR A 25 -19.93 -2.53 22.68
C TYR A 25 -18.52 -2.77 22.10
N ASN A 26 -17.68 -3.55 22.77
CA ASN A 26 -16.35 -3.90 22.28
C ASN A 26 -16.44 -4.74 21.00
N ASN A 27 -17.37 -5.69 20.92
CA ASN A 27 -17.59 -6.50 19.72
C ASN A 27 -18.05 -5.64 18.52
N LEU A 28 -18.91 -4.65 18.76
CA LEU A 28 -19.34 -3.70 17.72
C LEU A 28 -18.17 -2.83 17.22
N LEU A 29 -17.30 -2.37 18.14
CA LEU A 29 -16.12 -1.59 17.75
C LEU A 29 -15.14 -2.43 16.93
N ILE A 30 -14.87 -3.68 17.34
CA ILE A 30 -14.00 -4.59 16.60
C ILE A 30 -14.58 -4.86 15.21
N ALA A 31 -15.84 -5.24 15.11
CA ALA A 31 -16.50 -5.51 13.83
C ALA A 31 -16.47 -4.28 12.88
N LYS A 32 -16.58 -3.08 13.46
CA LYS A 32 -16.46 -1.83 12.69
C LYS A 32 -15.05 -1.64 12.15
N VAL A 33 -14.02 -1.77 12.99
CA VAL A 33 -12.62 -1.65 12.58
C VAL A 33 -12.26 -2.71 11.52
N GLU A 34 -12.71 -3.95 11.70
CA GLU A 34 -12.52 -5.02 10.72
C GLU A 34 -13.15 -4.68 9.37
N SER A 35 -14.37 -4.13 9.37
CA SER A 35 -15.02 -3.70 8.13
C SER A 35 -14.30 -2.52 7.46
N GLU A 36 -13.77 -1.57 8.23
CA GLU A 36 -13.00 -0.44 7.72
C GLU A 36 -11.66 -0.90 7.13
N LEU A 37 -10.97 -1.84 7.80
CA LEU A 37 -9.74 -2.45 7.30
C LEU A 37 -9.96 -3.25 6.01
N GLN A 38 -11.06 -3.99 5.91
CA GLN A 38 -11.40 -4.73 4.69
C GLN A 38 -11.57 -3.81 3.48
N VAL A 39 -12.17 -2.62 3.66
CA VAL A 39 -12.31 -1.62 2.58
C VAL A 39 -10.94 -1.09 2.16
N ALA A 40 -10.06 -0.78 3.12
CA ALA A 40 -8.70 -0.31 2.85
C ALA A 40 -7.87 -1.38 2.12
N GLU A 41 -7.99 -2.65 2.54
CA GLU A 41 -7.33 -3.78 1.89
C GLU A 41 -7.80 -3.96 0.45
N GLN A 42 -9.11 -3.94 0.20
CA GLN A 42 -9.66 -4.06 -1.16
C GLN A 42 -9.17 -2.92 -2.06
N TYR A 43 -9.08 -1.71 -1.54
CA TYR A 43 -8.56 -0.58 -2.28
C TYR A 43 -7.07 -0.74 -2.61
N LEU A 44 -6.25 -1.16 -1.63
CA LEU A 44 -4.84 -1.46 -1.84
C LEU A 44 -4.65 -2.54 -2.91
N GLN A 45 -5.39 -3.65 -2.81
CA GLN A 45 -5.33 -4.75 -3.79
C GLN A 45 -5.72 -4.28 -5.19
N ARG A 46 -6.68 -3.37 -5.30
CA ARG A 46 -7.07 -2.77 -6.57
C ARG A 46 -5.93 -1.95 -7.18
N ILE A 47 -5.24 -1.13 -6.37
CA ILE A 47 -4.10 -0.33 -6.87
C ILE A 47 -2.96 -1.25 -7.29
N VAL A 48 -2.62 -2.25 -6.47
CA VAL A 48 -1.58 -3.24 -6.79
C VAL A 48 -1.89 -3.93 -8.12
N GLY A 49 -3.12 -4.39 -8.31
CA GLY A 49 -3.54 -5.03 -9.56
C GLY A 49 -3.51 -4.09 -10.76
N ALA A 50 -4.00 -2.86 -10.61
CA ALA A 50 -4.00 -1.86 -11.68
C ALA A 50 -2.57 -1.48 -12.09
N THR A 51 -1.69 -1.21 -11.11
CA THR A 51 -0.28 -0.88 -11.36
C THR A 51 0.42 -2.01 -12.10
N GLY A 52 0.24 -3.25 -11.64
CA GLY A 52 0.83 -4.43 -12.29
C GLY A 52 0.37 -4.59 -13.74
N THR A 53 -0.93 -4.55 -13.97
CA THR A 53 -1.51 -4.67 -15.32
C THR A 53 -1.03 -3.56 -16.24
N SER A 54 -0.93 -2.32 -15.77
CA SER A 54 -0.47 -1.19 -16.58
C SER A 54 1.00 -1.33 -16.99
N VAL A 55 1.88 -1.71 -16.06
CA VAL A 55 3.31 -1.88 -16.35
C VAL A 55 3.53 -3.10 -17.25
N GLU A 56 2.81 -4.19 -17.04
CA GLU A 56 2.85 -5.38 -17.90
C GLU A 56 2.38 -5.05 -19.35
N ALA A 57 1.28 -4.32 -19.47
CA ALA A 57 0.79 -3.87 -20.77
C ALA A 57 1.78 -2.93 -21.47
N LEU A 58 2.42 -2.03 -20.73
CA LEU A 58 3.45 -1.14 -21.25
C LEU A 58 4.67 -1.94 -21.73
N ALA A 59 5.14 -2.91 -20.95
CA ALA A 59 6.26 -3.78 -21.31
C ALA A 59 6.01 -4.58 -22.60
N ALA A 60 4.75 -4.99 -22.82
CA ALA A 60 4.33 -5.72 -24.01
C ALA A 60 4.01 -4.81 -25.23
N SER A 61 4.02 -3.48 -25.04
CA SER A 61 3.58 -2.53 -26.06
C SER A 61 4.60 -2.36 -27.21
N LEU A 62 4.10 -2.11 -28.40
CA LEU A 62 4.95 -1.68 -29.53
C LEU A 62 5.53 -0.26 -29.32
N ALA A 63 4.91 0.55 -28.48
CA ALA A 63 5.34 1.91 -28.21
C ALA A 63 6.71 1.95 -27.56
N ILE A 64 6.96 1.11 -26.55
CA ILE A 64 8.26 1.05 -25.87
C ILE A 64 9.38 0.59 -26.82
N GLN A 65 9.07 -0.35 -27.74
CA GLN A 65 10.03 -0.82 -28.75
C GLN A 65 10.40 0.30 -29.73
N LYS A 66 9.40 1.01 -30.26
CA LYS A 66 9.62 2.16 -31.15
C LYS A 66 10.38 3.30 -30.46
N ALA A 67 10.08 3.59 -29.22
CA ALA A 67 10.80 4.59 -28.44
C ALA A 67 12.28 4.21 -28.28
N ALA A 68 12.56 2.92 -28.07
CA ALA A 68 13.93 2.41 -27.98
C ALA A 68 14.67 2.50 -29.32
N GLU A 69 14.03 2.10 -30.42
CA GLU A 69 14.60 2.18 -31.78
C GLU A 69 14.92 3.63 -32.20
N ASN A 70 14.08 4.58 -31.77
CA ASN A 70 14.24 6.01 -32.08
C ASN A 70 15.19 6.73 -31.14
N GLY A 71 15.73 6.07 -30.10
CA GLY A 71 16.59 6.70 -29.09
C GLY A 71 15.84 7.64 -28.10
N GLN A 72 14.50 7.54 -28.02
CA GLN A 72 13.62 8.37 -27.20
C GLN A 72 13.10 7.63 -25.97
N LEU A 73 13.76 6.54 -25.58
CA LEU A 73 13.26 5.66 -24.52
C LEU A 73 13.10 6.37 -23.17
N ASN A 74 14.06 7.21 -22.78
CA ASN A 74 14.01 7.90 -21.49
C ASN A 74 12.86 8.92 -21.44
N ASP A 75 12.66 9.70 -22.51
CA ASP A 75 11.56 10.66 -22.57
C ASP A 75 10.21 9.95 -22.55
N PHE A 76 10.12 8.83 -23.27
CA PHE A 76 8.94 7.97 -23.28
C PHE A 76 8.64 7.41 -21.87
N LEU A 77 9.63 6.83 -21.19
CA LEU A 77 9.45 6.30 -19.83
C LEU A 77 9.04 7.39 -18.84
N THR A 78 9.59 8.60 -18.97
CA THR A 78 9.20 9.72 -18.12
C THR A 78 7.74 10.11 -18.35
N ALA A 79 7.30 10.20 -19.59
CA ALA A 79 5.91 10.51 -19.92
C ALA A 79 4.93 9.41 -19.44
N GLU A 80 5.30 8.15 -19.61
CA GLU A 80 4.48 7.00 -19.17
C GLU A 80 4.44 6.89 -17.64
N LYS A 81 5.57 7.17 -16.96
CA LYS A 81 5.63 7.25 -15.50
C LYS A 81 4.57 8.23 -14.97
N ASP A 82 4.54 9.43 -15.52
CA ASP A 82 3.61 10.49 -15.11
C ASP A 82 2.16 10.13 -15.47
N ALA A 83 1.92 9.56 -16.67
CA ALA A 83 0.59 9.13 -17.13
C ALA A 83 0.01 7.99 -16.29
N LEU A 84 0.86 7.09 -15.79
CA LEU A 84 0.47 5.96 -14.94
C LEU A 84 0.46 6.30 -13.45
N GLY A 85 0.87 7.51 -13.08
CA GLY A 85 0.95 7.96 -11.67
C GLY A 85 1.97 7.14 -10.86
N LEU A 86 3.07 6.74 -11.50
CA LEU A 86 4.16 6.03 -10.84
C LEU A 86 5.18 7.03 -10.30
N ASP A 87 5.83 6.70 -9.20
CA ASP A 87 6.91 7.51 -8.65
C ASP A 87 8.24 7.23 -9.36
N PHE A 88 8.42 6.01 -9.86
CA PHE A 88 9.53 5.67 -10.73
C PHE A 88 9.12 4.65 -11.80
N LEU A 89 9.82 4.68 -12.93
CA LEU A 89 9.70 3.73 -14.02
C LEU A 89 11.04 3.66 -14.77
N SER A 90 11.64 2.48 -14.82
CA SER A 90 12.96 2.31 -15.44
C SER A 90 13.11 0.94 -16.10
N ILE A 91 14.06 0.85 -17.03
CA ILE A 91 14.47 -0.42 -17.64
C ILE A 91 15.80 -0.85 -17.05
N VAL A 92 15.82 -2.06 -16.54
CA VAL A 92 17.01 -2.68 -15.96
C VAL A 92 17.47 -3.81 -16.89
N GLN A 93 18.71 -3.72 -17.32
CA GLN A 93 19.35 -4.81 -18.07
C GLN A 93 19.85 -5.90 -17.11
N PRO A 94 19.77 -7.20 -17.47
CA PRO A 94 20.23 -8.28 -16.60
C PRO A 94 21.68 -8.14 -16.13
N LYS A 95 22.53 -7.51 -16.94
CA LYS A 95 23.94 -7.26 -16.63
C LYS A 95 24.17 -6.09 -15.66
N SER A 96 23.17 -5.23 -15.48
CA SER A 96 23.23 -4.03 -14.62
C SER A 96 22.47 -4.21 -13.31
N ILE A 97 22.02 -5.44 -13.04
CA ILE A 97 21.33 -5.77 -11.79
C ILE A 97 22.39 -5.89 -10.70
N ASP A 98 22.32 -4.98 -9.74
CA ASP A 98 23.20 -5.00 -8.56
C ASP A 98 22.67 -5.97 -7.48
N GLU A 99 23.43 -6.08 -6.38
CA GLU A 99 23.05 -6.95 -5.26
C GLU A 99 21.74 -6.54 -4.58
N HIS A 100 21.37 -5.26 -4.62
CA HIS A 100 20.12 -4.74 -4.04
C HIS A 100 18.92 -5.17 -4.89
N MET A 101 18.96 -4.93 -6.19
CA MET A 101 17.88 -5.33 -7.11
C MET A 101 17.71 -6.84 -7.19
N GLN A 102 18.80 -7.61 -6.99
CA GLN A 102 18.72 -9.06 -6.92
C GLN A 102 17.87 -9.58 -5.74
N LYS A 103 17.72 -8.79 -4.69
CA LYS A 103 16.89 -9.16 -3.53
C LYS A 103 15.39 -8.95 -3.78
N TRP A 104 15.01 -8.20 -4.81
CA TRP A 104 13.62 -7.88 -5.07
C TRP A 104 12.87 -9.04 -5.76
N PRO A 105 11.87 -9.64 -5.11
CA PRO A 105 11.18 -10.81 -5.63
C PRO A 105 10.49 -10.56 -6.97
N VAL A 106 10.03 -9.30 -7.22
CA VAL A 106 9.37 -8.94 -8.48
C VAL A 106 10.37 -8.93 -9.65
N VAL A 107 11.58 -8.41 -9.43
CA VAL A 107 12.65 -8.40 -10.44
C VAL A 107 13.09 -9.83 -10.76
N GLN A 108 13.27 -10.68 -9.75
CA GLN A 108 13.60 -12.08 -9.95
C GLN A 108 12.55 -12.82 -10.78
N SER A 109 11.27 -12.57 -10.51
CA SER A 109 10.18 -13.14 -11.30
C SER A 109 10.22 -12.67 -12.76
N ALA A 110 10.45 -11.36 -12.98
CA ALA A 110 10.51 -10.80 -14.33
C ALA A 110 11.73 -11.32 -15.14
N LEU A 111 12.85 -11.57 -14.49
CA LEU A 111 14.03 -12.22 -15.11
C LEU A 111 13.73 -13.65 -15.59
N THR A 112 12.84 -14.35 -14.92
CA THR A 112 12.38 -15.69 -15.36
C THR A 112 11.23 -15.64 -16.38
N GLY A 113 10.83 -14.43 -16.82
CA GLY A 113 9.82 -14.23 -17.85
C GLY A 113 8.39 -14.03 -17.34
N THR A 114 8.21 -13.83 -16.01
CA THR A 114 6.87 -13.67 -15.41
C THR A 114 6.75 -12.31 -14.74
N ALA A 115 5.81 -11.50 -15.18
CA ALA A 115 5.49 -10.23 -14.52
C ALA A 115 4.98 -10.48 -13.10
N ARG A 116 5.39 -9.61 -12.17
CA ARG A 116 4.95 -9.70 -10.77
C ARG A 116 4.82 -8.31 -10.17
N THR A 117 3.81 -8.17 -9.31
CA THR A 117 3.59 -6.97 -8.50
C THR A 117 3.40 -7.40 -7.05
N ALA A 118 3.98 -6.64 -6.13
CA ALA A 118 3.89 -6.88 -4.69
C ALA A 118 3.94 -5.56 -3.93
N VAL A 119 3.57 -5.59 -2.66
CA VAL A 119 3.90 -4.53 -1.72
C VAL A 119 5.16 -4.95 -0.99
N ASP A 120 6.23 -4.19 -1.17
CA ASP A 120 7.54 -4.46 -0.60
C ASP A 120 7.99 -3.33 0.34
N LEU A 121 8.84 -3.66 1.32
CA LEU A 121 9.51 -2.68 2.17
C LEU A 121 10.91 -2.43 1.61
N PHE A 122 11.16 -1.19 1.22
CA PHE A 122 12.45 -0.73 0.73
C PHE A 122 13.23 -0.09 1.88
N GLU A 123 14.49 -0.48 2.03
CA GLU A 123 15.40 0.19 2.95
C GLU A 123 15.78 1.58 2.38
N ALA A 124 16.28 2.47 3.22
CA ALA A 124 16.66 3.82 2.80
C ALA A 124 17.66 3.82 1.63
N ASP A 125 18.60 2.89 1.63
CA ASP A 125 19.62 2.75 0.57
C ASP A 125 18.98 2.32 -0.76
N ASP A 126 17.99 1.45 -0.73
CA ASP A 126 17.25 1.02 -1.93
C ASP A 126 16.48 2.20 -2.56
N LEU A 127 15.86 3.05 -1.71
CA LEU A 127 15.16 4.26 -2.17
C LEU A 127 16.12 5.30 -2.75
N LEU A 128 17.25 5.53 -2.09
CA LEU A 128 18.30 6.45 -2.57
C LEU A 128 18.86 6.03 -3.93
N MET A 129 18.97 4.74 -4.20
CA MET A 129 19.42 4.22 -5.49
C MET A 129 18.41 4.50 -6.62
N ILE A 130 17.13 4.58 -6.30
CA ILE A 130 16.07 4.89 -7.28
C ILE A 130 15.99 6.41 -7.48
N ASP A 131 15.73 7.15 -6.40
CA ASP A 131 15.63 8.61 -6.40
C ASP A 131 15.74 9.14 -4.96
N VAL A 132 16.54 10.20 -4.78
CA VAL A 132 16.71 10.89 -3.49
C VAL A 132 15.37 11.39 -2.94
N ALA A 133 14.50 11.89 -3.84
CA ALA A 133 13.18 12.39 -3.44
C ALA A 133 12.29 11.29 -2.82
N LEU A 134 12.42 10.04 -3.27
CA LEU A 134 11.69 8.90 -2.66
C LEU A 134 12.19 8.62 -1.25
N ALA A 135 13.49 8.69 -1.00
CA ALA A 135 14.04 8.50 0.33
C ALA A 135 13.59 9.61 1.30
N GLU A 136 13.58 10.87 0.84
CA GLU A 136 13.07 12.01 1.62
C GLU A 136 11.57 11.89 1.91
N GLN A 137 10.79 11.44 0.94
CA GLN A 137 9.35 11.22 1.11
C GLN A 137 9.07 10.05 2.07
N ALA A 138 9.89 9.01 2.06
CA ALA A 138 9.72 7.85 2.92
C ALA A 138 9.99 8.15 4.39
N GLU A 139 10.87 9.13 4.67
CA GLU A 139 11.28 9.44 6.04
C GLU A 139 10.13 10.00 6.87
N LEU A 140 9.84 9.34 8.01
CA LEU A 140 8.81 9.72 8.97
C LEU A 140 9.45 9.95 10.34
N ILE A 141 9.35 11.17 10.86
CA ILE A 141 9.80 11.47 12.22
C ILE A 141 8.86 10.81 13.21
N LEU A 142 9.41 10.01 14.13
CA LEU A 142 8.65 9.31 15.15
C LEU A 142 8.37 10.25 16.34
N ILE A 143 7.09 10.41 16.67
CA ILE A 143 6.66 11.22 17.81
C ILE A 143 6.28 10.25 18.94
N PRO A 144 6.93 10.32 20.11
CA PRO A 144 6.58 9.49 21.24
C PRO A 144 5.13 9.75 21.68
N THR A 145 4.36 8.68 21.88
CA THR A 145 2.99 8.73 22.42
C THR A 145 2.87 7.75 23.59
N GLU A 146 1.90 7.96 24.48
CA GLU A 146 1.69 7.10 25.65
C GLU A 146 1.44 5.62 25.30
N ALA A 147 0.85 5.36 24.13
CA ALA A 147 0.53 4.02 23.68
C ALA A 147 1.60 3.43 22.73
N ALA A 148 2.65 4.17 22.40
CA ALA A 148 3.71 3.70 21.51
C ALA A 148 4.61 2.68 22.22
N VAL A 149 5.03 1.65 21.47
CA VAL A 149 6.09 0.76 21.92
C VAL A 149 7.37 1.58 22.07
N PRO A 150 8.05 1.54 23.24
CA PRO A 150 9.30 2.26 23.42
C PRO A 150 10.34 1.90 22.35
N THR A 151 10.93 2.90 21.73
CA THR A 151 11.97 2.74 20.71
C THR A 151 13.00 3.84 20.82
N ASP A 152 14.26 3.52 20.54
CA ASP A 152 15.35 4.50 20.46
C ASP A 152 15.43 5.16 19.06
N LYS A 153 14.61 4.71 18.11
CA LYS A 153 14.55 5.30 16.78
C LYS A 153 13.89 6.67 16.82
N VAL A 154 14.51 7.63 16.15
CA VAL A 154 14.00 9.01 15.99
C VAL A 154 13.15 9.13 14.72
N ALA A 155 13.46 8.34 13.71
CA ALA A 155 12.77 8.32 12.43
C ALA A 155 12.61 6.90 11.88
N GLU A 156 11.59 6.66 11.10
CA GLU A 156 11.47 5.50 10.20
C GLU A 156 11.83 5.96 8.80
N THR A 157 12.81 5.30 8.18
CA THR A 157 13.36 5.66 6.87
C THR A 157 13.02 4.67 5.77
N ARG A 158 12.35 3.57 6.13
CA ARG A 158 11.90 2.59 5.14
C ARG A 158 10.67 3.05 4.40
N GLY A 159 10.61 2.73 3.11
CA GLY A 159 9.45 2.98 2.26
C GLY A 159 8.60 1.74 2.04
N MET A 160 7.30 1.88 2.23
CA MET A 160 6.33 0.88 1.77
C MET A 160 5.97 1.21 0.32
N MET A 161 6.28 0.31 -0.60
CA MET A 161 6.15 0.56 -2.03
C MET A 161 5.32 -0.52 -2.71
N ILE A 162 4.39 -0.10 -3.56
CA ILE A 162 3.82 -0.99 -4.58
C ILE A 162 4.88 -1.12 -5.66
N HIS A 163 5.49 -2.29 -5.75
CA HIS A 163 6.60 -2.56 -6.64
C HIS A 163 6.18 -3.57 -7.71
N THR A 164 6.46 -3.25 -8.97
CA THR A 164 6.11 -4.10 -10.10
C THR A 164 7.28 -4.25 -11.06
N ALA A 165 7.41 -5.42 -11.63
CA ALA A 165 8.38 -5.70 -12.68
C ALA A 165 7.78 -6.61 -13.75
N ALA A 166 8.10 -6.32 -15.00
CA ALA A 166 7.66 -7.10 -16.17
C ALA A 166 8.82 -7.35 -17.13
N PRO A 167 8.90 -8.54 -17.75
CA PRO A 167 9.89 -8.79 -18.79
C PRO A 167 9.59 -7.92 -20.01
N VAL A 168 10.64 -7.31 -20.58
CA VAL A 168 10.54 -6.45 -21.76
C VAL A 168 11.69 -6.78 -22.73
N SER A 169 11.43 -6.72 -24.03
CA SER A 169 12.47 -6.85 -25.06
C SER A 169 12.80 -5.48 -25.63
N ILE A 170 14.06 -5.07 -25.49
CA ILE A 170 14.55 -3.79 -26.02
C ILE A 170 15.68 -4.07 -27.03
N ASN A 171 15.48 -3.66 -28.28
CA ASN A 171 16.44 -3.88 -29.37
C ASN A 171 16.89 -5.36 -29.47
N GLY A 172 15.95 -6.31 -29.26
CA GLY A 172 16.22 -7.74 -29.29
C GLY A 172 16.92 -8.30 -28.05
N SER A 173 17.20 -7.48 -27.04
CA SER A 173 17.78 -7.91 -25.77
C SER A 173 16.70 -8.00 -24.69
N GLN A 174 16.71 -9.10 -23.93
CA GLN A 174 15.83 -9.23 -22.76
C GLN A 174 16.27 -8.25 -21.66
N SER A 175 15.30 -7.52 -21.12
CA SER A 175 15.44 -6.56 -20.05
C SER A 175 14.22 -6.68 -19.12
N VAL A 176 14.22 -5.94 -18.04
CA VAL A 176 13.11 -5.85 -17.07
C VAL A 176 12.64 -4.41 -17.01
N LEU A 177 11.35 -4.17 -17.23
CA LEU A 177 10.70 -2.91 -16.91
C LEU A 177 10.28 -2.95 -15.45
N VAL A 178 10.77 -1.99 -14.66
CA VAL A 178 10.52 -1.91 -13.22
C VAL A 178 9.88 -0.57 -12.91
N GLY A 179 8.86 -0.58 -12.07
CA GLY A 179 8.20 0.64 -11.64
C GLY A 179 7.51 0.47 -10.29
N GLY A 180 7.08 1.58 -9.70
CA GLY A 180 6.39 1.51 -8.41
C GLY A 180 5.81 2.83 -7.93
N ILE A 181 5.04 2.72 -6.85
CA ILE A 181 4.37 3.81 -6.14
C ILE A 181 4.73 3.73 -4.67
N LEU A 182 5.31 4.80 -4.13
CA LEU A 182 5.61 4.92 -2.71
C LEU A 182 4.34 5.29 -1.94
N LEU A 183 3.98 4.49 -0.93
CA LEU A 183 2.79 4.71 -0.12
C LEU A 183 3.02 5.67 1.05
N ASN A 184 4.28 5.87 1.45
CA ASN A 184 4.63 6.80 2.51
C ASN A 184 4.26 8.23 2.09
N ARG A 185 3.51 8.95 2.95
CA ARG A 185 3.04 10.32 2.69
C ARG A 185 2.29 10.51 1.35
N ASN A 186 1.76 9.44 0.78
CA ASN A 186 0.92 9.52 -0.40
C ASN A 186 -0.47 10.01 0.01
N LEU A 187 -0.70 11.31 -0.10
CA LEU A 187 -1.94 11.95 0.35
C LEU A 187 -3.15 11.47 -0.45
N ASP A 188 -3.00 11.27 -1.76
CA ASP A 188 -4.09 10.78 -2.61
C ASP A 188 -4.55 9.39 -2.18
N PHE A 189 -3.61 8.51 -1.81
CA PHE A 189 -3.90 7.19 -1.28
C PHE A 189 -4.64 7.28 0.06
N ILE A 190 -4.14 8.11 0.99
CA ILE A 190 -4.72 8.30 2.33
C ILE A 190 -6.11 8.92 2.24
N ASP A 191 -6.29 9.97 1.46
CA ASP A 191 -7.55 10.69 1.30
C ASP A 191 -8.61 9.83 0.63
N THR A 192 -8.21 9.00 -0.34
CA THR A 192 -9.13 8.05 -0.97
C THR A 192 -9.61 6.99 0.01
N ILE A 193 -8.72 6.40 0.81
CA ILE A 193 -9.11 5.45 1.86
C ILE A 193 -10.07 6.12 2.84
N ASN A 194 -9.73 7.31 3.34
CA ASN A 194 -10.59 8.07 4.24
C ASN A 194 -11.98 8.29 3.64
N THR A 195 -12.03 8.72 2.39
CA THR A 195 -13.30 8.95 1.68
C THR A 195 -14.13 7.68 1.57
N LEU A 196 -13.52 6.56 1.18
CA LEU A 196 -14.22 5.28 1.05
C LEU A 196 -14.77 4.76 2.38
N VAL A 197 -14.02 4.93 3.46
CA VAL A 197 -14.42 4.53 4.82
C VAL A 197 -15.54 5.44 5.34
N TYR A 198 -15.43 6.76 5.17
CA TYR A 198 -16.39 7.71 5.71
C TYR A 198 -17.67 7.87 4.87
N GLN A 199 -17.61 7.72 3.55
CA GLN A 199 -18.82 7.74 2.70
C GLN A 199 -19.75 6.58 3.04
N ARG A 200 -19.20 5.41 3.37
CA ARG A 200 -20.00 4.27 3.81
C ARG A 200 -20.74 4.53 5.12
N LYS A 201 -20.21 5.41 6.00
CA LYS A 201 -20.91 5.87 7.22
C LYS A 201 -22.16 6.66 6.89
N ASN A 202 -22.07 7.62 5.98
CA ASN A 202 -23.18 8.49 5.63
C ASN A 202 -24.33 7.75 4.95
N THR A 203 -24.04 6.67 4.23
CA THR A 203 -25.06 5.84 3.55
C THR A 203 -25.75 4.87 4.52
N ALA A 204 -25.05 4.44 5.59
CA ALA A 204 -25.63 3.54 6.59
C ALA A 204 -26.45 4.27 7.68
N GLU A 205 -26.24 5.58 7.84
CA GLU A 205 -26.97 6.43 8.82
C GLU A 205 -28.16 7.20 8.23
N ASP A 206 -28.42 7.13 6.92
CA ASP A 206 -29.62 7.75 6.32
C ASP A 206 -30.81 6.77 6.36
N PRO A 207 -31.75 6.94 7.31
CA PRO A 207 -32.93 6.09 7.45
C PRO A 207 -33.98 6.30 6.33
N ARG A 208 -33.64 7.05 5.28
CA ARG A 208 -34.57 7.36 4.16
C ARG A 208 -34.36 6.44 2.94
N VAL A 209 -33.50 5.41 3.05
CA VAL A 209 -33.31 4.41 2.01
C VAL A 209 -33.80 3.05 2.52
N THR A 210 -35.13 2.97 2.75
CA THR A 210 -35.90 1.71 2.86
C THR A 210 -37.21 1.87 2.11
#